data_d73881e7d1c999cea347703cf3976abb
#
_entry.id   d73881e7d1c999cea347703cf3976abb
#
_cell.length_a   1.000
_cell.length_b   1.000
_cell.length_c   1.000
_cell.angle_alpha   90.00
_cell.angle_beta   90.00
_cell.angle_gamma   90.00
#
_symmetry.space_group_name_H-M   'P 1'
#
loop_
_entity.id
_entity.type
_entity.pdbx_description
1 polymer ?
#
loop_
_entity_poly.entity_id
_entity_poly.type
_entity_poly.pdbx_seq_one_letter_code
_entity_poly.pdbx_strand_id
1 'polypeptide(L)'
;MLRQLLLVALGGALGSAMRYLTAILLARHYTGSIPLATLVVNVLGCFLIGLLIGLCNDTAHLRLLFITGFCGGFTTFSTFTAESYAMLREGAYGLAILYIVGSVLIGLLALWVGVYLSRIIAP
;
A
#
# COMPACT_ATOMS: atom_id res chain seq x y z
N MET A 1 2.39 -7.14 25.36
CA MET A 1 3.08 -7.78 24.24
C MET A 1 2.15 -8.68 23.42
N LEU A 2 1.54 -9.73 23.99
CA LEU A 2 0.63 -10.64 23.23
C LEU A 2 -0.55 -9.91 22.57
N ARG A 3 -1.25 -9.02 23.28
CA ARG A 3 -2.35 -8.21 22.73
C ARG A 3 -1.90 -7.37 21.52
N GLN A 4 -0.72 -6.79 21.55
CA GLN A 4 -0.17 -6.01 20.44
C GLN A 4 0.11 -6.87 19.22
N LEU A 5 0.71 -8.05 19.41
CA LEU A 5 0.93 -9.04 18.34
C LEU A 5 -0.39 -9.50 17.72
N LEU A 6 -1.42 -9.75 18.52
CA LEU A 6 -2.74 -10.13 18.02
C LEU A 6 -3.38 -9.03 17.17
N LEU A 7 -3.28 -7.76 17.58
CA LEU A 7 -3.80 -6.64 16.79
C LEU A 7 -3.08 -6.53 15.43
N VAL A 8 -1.76 -6.63 15.41
CA VAL A 8 -0.98 -6.62 14.16
C VAL A 8 -1.31 -7.83 13.29
N ALA A 9 -1.43 -9.02 13.89
CA ALA A 9 -1.78 -10.25 13.16
C ALA A 9 -3.17 -10.16 12.52
N LEU A 10 -4.18 -9.68 13.23
CA LEU A 10 -5.54 -9.49 12.71
C LEU A 10 -5.57 -8.46 11.58
N GLY A 11 -4.95 -7.29 11.81
CA GLY A 11 -4.85 -6.27 10.76
C GLY A 11 -4.10 -6.78 9.53
N GLY A 12 -2.97 -7.45 9.73
CA GLY A 12 -2.16 -8.03 8.66
C GLY A 12 -2.88 -9.11 7.86
N ALA A 13 -3.62 -9.99 8.52
CA ALA A 13 -4.44 -11.00 7.85
C ALA A 13 -5.51 -10.36 6.96
N LEU A 14 -6.25 -9.36 7.46
CA LEU A 14 -7.23 -8.62 6.69
C LEU A 14 -6.58 -7.85 5.52
N GLY A 15 -5.47 -7.14 5.78
CA GLY A 15 -4.75 -6.40 4.75
C GLY A 15 -4.25 -7.31 3.63
N SER A 16 -3.65 -8.45 3.96
CA SER A 16 -3.16 -9.43 2.98
C SER A 16 -4.30 -10.06 2.17
N ALA A 17 -5.44 -10.36 2.80
CA ALA A 17 -6.62 -10.87 2.12
C ALA A 17 -7.18 -9.83 1.13
N MET A 18 -7.27 -8.56 1.54
CA MET A 18 -7.73 -7.46 0.68
C MET A 18 -6.77 -7.19 -0.48
N ARG A 19 -5.46 -7.27 -0.26
CA ARG A 19 -4.45 -7.21 -1.32
C ARG A 19 -4.67 -8.30 -2.37
N TYR A 20 -4.83 -9.54 -1.93
CA TYR A 20 -5.07 -10.67 -2.83
C TYR A 20 -6.37 -10.50 -3.63
N LEU A 21 -7.45 -10.08 -2.97
CA LEU A 21 -8.72 -9.79 -3.64
C LEU A 21 -8.57 -8.69 -4.69
N THR A 22 -7.89 -7.60 -4.37
CA THR A 22 -7.61 -6.51 -5.32
C THR A 22 -6.83 -7.02 -6.53
N ALA A 23 -5.82 -7.88 -6.31
CA ALA A 23 -5.04 -8.47 -7.38
C ALA A 23 -5.91 -9.32 -8.33
N ILE A 24 -6.79 -10.17 -7.80
CA ILE A 24 -7.70 -11.00 -8.61
C ILE A 24 -8.68 -10.12 -9.41
N LEU A 25 -9.29 -9.12 -8.77
CA LEU A 25 -10.27 -8.26 -9.41
C LEU A 25 -9.64 -7.46 -10.56
N LEU A 26 -8.46 -6.89 -10.34
CA LEU A 26 -7.76 -6.13 -11.38
C LEU A 26 -7.24 -7.04 -12.51
N ALA A 27 -6.75 -8.24 -12.20
CA ALA A 27 -6.29 -9.19 -13.23
C ALA A 27 -7.40 -9.62 -14.20
N ARG A 28 -8.66 -9.57 -13.79
CA ARG A 28 -9.80 -9.88 -14.65
C ARG A 28 -10.08 -8.80 -15.70
N HIS A 29 -9.71 -7.56 -15.44
CA HIS A 29 -10.06 -6.40 -16.24
C HIS A 29 -8.86 -5.71 -16.90
N TYR A 30 -7.65 -6.07 -16.51
CA TYR A 30 -6.43 -5.43 -16.98
C TYR A 30 -5.38 -6.45 -17.41
N THR A 31 -4.94 -6.35 -18.66
CA THR A 31 -3.93 -7.22 -19.29
C THR A 31 -2.70 -6.44 -19.77
N GLY A 32 -2.52 -5.21 -19.29
CA GLY A 32 -1.38 -4.36 -19.68
C GLY A 32 -0.05 -4.78 -19.06
N SER A 33 1.02 -4.19 -19.55
CA SER A 33 2.41 -4.50 -19.14
C SER A 33 2.81 -3.92 -17.79
N ILE A 34 2.07 -2.95 -17.25
CA ILE A 34 2.33 -2.37 -15.93
C ILE A 34 1.62 -3.21 -14.87
N PRO A 35 2.28 -3.58 -13.74
CA PRO A 35 1.64 -4.32 -12.66
C PRO A 35 0.65 -3.44 -11.89
N LEU A 36 -0.54 -3.24 -12.45
CA LEU A 36 -1.55 -2.31 -11.95
C LEU A 36 -2.03 -2.68 -10.54
N ALA A 37 -2.13 -3.98 -10.25
CA ALA A 37 -2.58 -4.43 -8.93
C ALA A 37 -1.64 -3.98 -7.81
N THR A 38 -0.34 -4.16 -8.00
CA THR A 38 0.70 -3.72 -7.05
C THR A 38 0.72 -2.20 -6.92
N LEU A 39 0.62 -1.48 -8.03
CA LEU A 39 0.53 -0.02 -8.03
C LEU A 39 -0.67 0.46 -7.19
N VAL A 40 -1.86 -0.08 -7.46
CA VAL A 40 -3.10 0.31 -6.77
C VAL A 40 -3.03 0.03 -5.27
N VAL A 41 -2.62 -1.17 -4.84
CA VAL A 41 -2.55 -1.47 -3.40
C VAL A 41 -1.52 -0.61 -2.68
N ASN A 42 -0.39 -0.31 -3.31
CA ASN A 42 0.65 0.53 -2.71
C ASN A 42 0.20 2.00 -2.63
N VAL A 43 -0.41 2.55 -3.67
CA VAL A 43 -0.93 3.93 -3.68
C VAL A 43 -2.08 4.09 -2.68
N LEU A 44 -3.06 3.18 -2.66
CA LEU A 44 -4.15 3.20 -1.68
C LEU A 44 -3.62 3.02 -0.26
N GLY A 45 -2.66 2.14 -0.06
CA GLY A 45 -2.02 1.95 1.25
C GLY A 45 -1.28 3.19 1.72
N CYS A 46 -0.56 3.89 0.85
CA CYS A 46 0.08 5.18 1.15
C CYS A 46 -0.95 6.24 1.55
N PHE A 47 -2.05 6.34 0.80
CA PHE A 47 -3.15 7.24 1.14
C PHE A 47 -3.76 6.93 2.52
N LEU A 48 -4.06 5.64 2.78
CA LEU A 48 -4.62 5.20 4.05
C LEU A 48 -3.65 5.45 5.22
N ILE A 49 -2.36 5.19 5.06
CA ILE A 49 -1.36 5.50 6.08
C ILE A 49 -1.36 7.00 6.39
N GLY A 50 -1.35 7.85 5.36
CA GLY A 50 -1.40 9.30 5.53
C GLY A 50 -2.63 9.75 6.30
N LEU A 51 -3.80 9.22 5.96
CA LEU A 51 -5.05 9.50 6.64
C LEU A 51 -5.04 9.03 8.11
N LEU A 52 -4.59 7.80 8.35
CA LEU A 52 -4.59 7.17 9.67
C LEU A 52 -3.54 7.75 10.62
N ILE A 53 -2.42 8.28 10.12
CA ILE A 53 -1.42 8.98 10.95
C ILE A 53 -2.07 10.13 11.72
N GLY A 54 -2.92 10.92 11.07
CA GLY A 54 -3.61 12.02 11.74
C GLY A 54 -4.78 11.57 12.61
N LEU A 55 -5.55 10.58 12.17
CA LEU A 55 -6.76 10.12 12.88
C LEU A 55 -6.46 9.23 14.10
N CYS A 56 -5.32 8.52 14.10
CA CYS A 56 -4.97 7.55 15.16
C CYS A 56 -3.87 8.06 16.09
N ASN A 57 -3.67 9.39 16.21
CA ASN A 57 -2.57 9.96 16.98
C ASN A 57 -2.58 9.52 18.46
N ASP A 58 -3.73 9.46 19.10
CA ASP A 58 -3.86 9.23 20.54
C ASP A 58 -4.13 7.75 20.92
N THR A 59 -4.21 6.84 19.93
CA THR A 59 -4.59 5.46 20.22
C THR A 59 -3.61 4.46 19.64
N ALA A 60 -2.62 4.06 20.47
CA ALA A 60 -1.59 3.09 20.08
C ALA A 60 -2.16 1.76 19.53
N HIS A 61 -3.29 1.29 20.04
CA HIS A 61 -3.92 0.04 19.57
C HIS A 61 -4.49 0.15 18.15
N LEU A 62 -5.09 1.31 17.80
CA LEU A 62 -5.58 1.56 16.44
C LEU A 62 -4.43 1.67 15.45
N ARG A 63 -3.31 2.29 15.85
CA ARG A 63 -2.11 2.34 15.01
C ARG A 63 -1.55 0.95 14.72
N LEU A 64 -1.50 0.08 15.74
CA LEU A 64 -1.03 -1.30 15.56
C LEU A 64 -1.95 -2.10 14.64
N LEU A 65 -3.27 -1.97 14.82
CA LEU A 65 -4.25 -2.70 14.01
C LEU A 65 -4.28 -2.21 12.56
N PHE A 66 -4.41 -0.89 12.36
CA PHE A 66 -4.67 -0.33 11.03
C PHE A 66 -3.40 0.05 10.28
N ILE A 67 -2.42 0.71 10.92
CA ILE A 67 -1.22 1.15 10.21
C ILE A 67 -0.23 -0.02 10.09
N THR A 68 0.21 -0.59 11.22
CA THR A 68 1.22 -1.65 11.20
C THR A 68 0.64 -2.96 10.65
N GLY A 69 -0.56 -3.34 11.09
CA GLY A 69 -1.21 -4.57 10.66
C GLY A 69 -1.82 -4.43 9.25
N PHE A 70 -2.95 -3.73 9.14
CA PHE A 70 -3.72 -3.69 7.90
C PHE A 70 -2.93 -3.07 6.73
N CYS A 71 -2.44 -1.85 6.84
CA CYS A 71 -1.68 -1.22 5.75
C CYS A 71 -0.39 -1.98 5.45
N GLY A 72 0.32 -2.48 6.47
CA GLY A 72 1.51 -3.31 6.30
C GLY A 72 1.23 -4.62 5.56
N GLY A 73 0.08 -5.26 5.81
CA GLY A 73 -0.35 -6.45 5.08
C GLY A 73 -0.92 -6.16 3.70
N PHE A 74 -1.57 -5.01 3.52
CA PHE A 74 -2.21 -4.60 2.26
C PHE A 74 -1.19 -4.16 1.21
N THR A 75 -0.16 -3.39 1.57
CA THR A 75 0.92 -2.94 0.68
C THR A 75 1.98 -4.01 0.49
N THR A 76 2.79 -3.90 -0.56
CA THR A 76 3.86 -4.85 -0.84
C THR A 76 5.06 -4.22 -1.54
N PHE A 77 6.17 -4.15 -0.85
CA PHE A 77 7.44 -3.73 -1.43
C PHE A 77 8.16 -4.87 -2.15
N SER A 78 8.08 -6.09 -1.62
CA SER A 78 8.77 -7.26 -2.22
C SER A 78 8.22 -7.62 -3.61
N THR A 79 6.88 -7.61 -3.77
CA THR A 79 6.26 -7.84 -5.09
C THR A 79 6.63 -6.73 -6.07
N PHE A 80 6.55 -5.47 -5.64
CA PHE A 80 6.98 -4.31 -6.45
C PHE A 80 8.43 -4.44 -6.93
N THR A 81 9.35 -4.86 -6.04
CA THR A 81 10.77 -5.07 -6.39
C THR A 81 10.95 -6.23 -7.36
N ALA A 82 10.23 -7.35 -7.16
CA ALA A 82 10.30 -8.50 -8.05
C ALA A 82 9.78 -8.18 -9.46
N GLU A 83 8.67 -7.46 -9.56
CA GLU A 83 8.10 -7.01 -10.85
C GLU A 83 9.04 -6.03 -11.57
N SER A 84 9.61 -5.07 -10.84
CA SER A 84 10.60 -4.13 -11.39
C SER A 84 11.84 -4.85 -11.91
N TYR A 85 12.34 -5.83 -11.17
CA TYR A 85 13.46 -6.66 -11.60
C TYR A 85 13.14 -7.48 -12.86
N ALA A 86 11.93 -8.05 -12.93
CA ALA A 86 11.50 -8.81 -14.11
C ALA A 86 11.50 -7.92 -15.37
N MET A 87 10.96 -6.70 -15.29
CA MET A 87 10.99 -5.74 -16.41
C MET A 87 12.42 -5.39 -16.85
N LEU A 88 13.33 -5.17 -15.89
CA LEU A 88 14.75 -4.89 -16.20
C LEU A 88 15.41 -6.08 -16.88
N ARG A 89 15.15 -7.30 -16.42
CA ARG A 89 15.68 -8.53 -16.99
C ARG A 89 15.18 -8.78 -18.43
N GLU A 90 13.94 -8.39 -18.72
CA GLU A 90 13.33 -8.47 -20.05
C GLU A 90 13.79 -7.35 -21.00
N GLY A 91 14.64 -6.42 -20.53
CA GLY A 91 15.13 -5.29 -21.33
C GLY A 91 14.14 -4.13 -21.45
N ALA A 92 13.02 -4.17 -20.74
CA ALA A 92 12.00 -3.12 -20.74
C ALA A 92 12.37 -1.95 -19.81
N TYR A 93 13.58 -1.39 -20.00
CA TYR A 93 14.17 -0.38 -19.10
C TYR A 93 13.31 0.87 -18.93
N GLY A 94 12.76 1.41 -20.02
CA GLY A 94 11.88 2.60 -19.97
C GLY A 94 10.64 2.35 -19.12
N LEU A 95 9.99 1.20 -19.30
CA LEU A 95 8.80 0.80 -18.55
C LEU A 95 9.14 0.58 -17.06
N ALA A 96 10.27 -0.08 -16.78
CA ALA A 96 10.74 -0.30 -15.41
C ALA A 96 10.99 1.02 -14.67
N ILE A 97 11.69 1.97 -15.31
CA ILE A 97 11.95 3.29 -14.72
C ILE A 97 10.64 4.04 -14.49
N LEU A 98 9.74 4.05 -15.47
CA LEU A 98 8.42 4.68 -15.34
C LEU A 98 7.62 4.07 -14.17
N TYR A 99 7.60 2.76 -14.07
CA TYR A 99 6.90 2.04 -13.00
C TYR A 99 7.49 2.34 -11.62
N ILE A 100 8.83 2.29 -11.48
CA ILE A 100 9.52 2.55 -10.22
C ILE A 100 9.33 4.00 -9.78
N VAL A 101 9.69 4.96 -10.63
CA VAL A 101 9.62 6.38 -10.31
C VAL A 101 8.17 6.82 -10.13
N GLY A 102 7.29 6.41 -11.03
CA GLY A 102 5.86 6.72 -10.96
C GLY A 102 5.21 6.18 -9.69
N SER A 103 5.50 4.94 -9.30
CA SER A 103 4.97 4.35 -8.06
C SER A 103 5.40 5.13 -6.82
N VAL A 104 6.68 5.53 -6.75
CA VAL A 104 7.20 6.31 -5.62
C VAL A 104 6.56 7.70 -5.56
N LEU A 105 6.52 8.43 -6.69
CA LEU A 105 5.98 9.77 -6.73
C LEU A 105 4.47 9.79 -6.42
N ILE A 106 3.70 8.91 -7.05
CA ILE A 106 2.25 8.81 -6.82
C ILE A 106 1.97 8.36 -5.38
N GLY A 107 2.76 7.43 -4.85
CA GLY A 107 2.65 6.99 -3.46
C GLY A 107 2.90 8.11 -2.45
N LEU A 108 3.93 8.93 -2.66
CA LEU A 108 4.22 10.10 -1.83
C LEU A 108 3.10 11.14 -1.90
N LEU A 109 2.59 11.43 -3.10
CA LEU A 109 1.46 12.34 -3.28
C LEU A 109 0.20 11.81 -2.59
N ALA A 110 -0.10 10.53 -2.73
CA ALA A 110 -1.25 9.89 -2.08
C ALA A 110 -1.14 9.97 -0.54
N LEU A 111 0.04 9.71 0.01
CA LEU A 111 0.30 9.85 1.44
C LEU A 111 0.11 11.30 1.90
N TRP A 112 0.68 12.26 1.17
CA TRP A 112 0.52 13.68 1.48
C TRP A 112 -0.94 14.12 1.48
N VAL A 113 -1.73 13.70 0.47
CA VAL A 113 -3.18 13.97 0.40
C VAL A 113 -3.89 13.36 1.61
N GLY A 114 -3.56 12.12 1.99
CA GLY A 114 -4.11 11.47 3.18
C GLY A 114 -3.84 12.26 4.47
N VAL A 115 -2.60 12.72 4.66
CA VAL A 115 -2.21 13.57 5.81
C VAL A 115 -2.95 14.91 5.79
N TYR A 116 -3.08 15.53 4.62
CA TYR A 116 -3.80 16.79 4.49
C TYR A 116 -5.29 16.63 4.87
N LEU A 117 -5.94 15.58 4.38
CA LEU A 117 -7.34 15.30 4.70
C LEU A 117 -7.52 14.96 6.19
N SER A 118 -6.60 14.23 6.82
CA SER A 118 -6.70 13.92 8.25
C SER A 118 -6.72 15.17 9.12
N ARG A 119 -5.97 16.21 8.75
CA ARG A 119 -5.96 17.50 9.46
C ARG A 119 -7.26 18.30 9.31
N ILE A 120 -8.00 18.07 8.23
CA ILE A 120 -9.32 18.71 8.04
C ILE A 120 -10.39 18.00 8.85
N ILE A 121 -10.29 16.66 8.95
CA ILE A 121 -11.29 15.82 9.64
C ILE A 121 -11.11 15.87 11.16
N ALA A 122 -9.88 15.89 11.63
CA ALA A 122 -9.50 15.95 13.04
C ALA A 122 -8.48 17.08 13.25
N PRO A 123 -8.96 18.33 13.34
CA PRO A 123 -8.11 19.52 13.52
C PRO A 123 -7.48 19.59 14.90
#